data_f2eaf063437a47d86179d91172d4241e
#
_entry.id   f2eaf063437a47d86179d91172d4241e
#
_cell.length_a   1.000
_cell.length_b   1.000
_cell.length_c   1.000
_cell.angle_alpha   90.00
_cell.angle_beta   90.00
_cell.angle_gamma   90.00
#
_symmetry.space_group_name_H-M   'P 1'
#
loop_
_entity.id
_entity.type
_entity.pdbx_description
1 polymer ?
#
loop_
_entity_poly.entity_id
_entity_poly.type
_entity_poly.pdbx_seq_one_letter_code
_entity_poly.pdbx_strand_id
1 'polypeptide(L)'
;MKEKIFAAFGCSFTWGQGLYYYDWIKKTKMTESEIKDFMLTDMAGMHKHWPALNCKVTNRDLENMRNSRYTTLLSKKLGMDYICNLENGGNNYENIDKINSLLKGIDFKSMGYLEEAHTTEQLGVDNSIYGDKLLNKDIKFIILQLTSAERDMGDEFPLTDEELNKINHGSGADTSDSRYKQVLYSTIKYVDKIYDMCKERNIQFLVWCWPADLGYVFKDKKYFVKIKFNDMEYNSHNDLEEDYPEFTLDGDLRRFGIDDEHPSKRFHILISEVILDKLEK
;
A
#
# COMPACT_ATOMS: atom_id res chain seq x y z
N MET A 1 13.67 -8.98 -26.72
CA MET A 1 13.65 -9.27 -25.26
C MET A 1 12.37 -8.68 -24.69
N LYS A 2 11.70 -9.41 -23.77
CA LYS A 2 10.56 -8.83 -23.04
C LYS A 2 11.06 -7.71 -22.12
N GLU A 3 10.30 -6.64 -22.02
CA GLU A 3 10.61 -5.55 -21.11
C GLU A 3 10.42 -6.02 -19.66
N LYS A 4 11.42 -5.76 -18.82
CA LYS A 4 11.39 -6.14 -17.42
C LYS A 4 10.59 -5.14 -16.63
N ILE A 5 9.67 -5.62 -15.79
CA ILE A 5 8.85 -4.79 -14.92
C ILE A 5 8.75 -5.40 -13.51
N PHE A 6 8.26 -4.64 -12.57
CA PHE A 6 7.75 -5.16 -11.31
C PHE A 6 6.28 -4.80 -11.11
N ALA A 7 5.63 -5.45 -10.15
CA ALA A 7 4.25 -5.19 -9.79
C ALA A 7 4.14 -4.83 -8.30
N ALA A 8 3.32 -3.85 -7.95
CA ALA A 8 3.07 -3.47 -6.57
C ALA A 8 1.56 -3.42 -6.30
N PHE A 9 1.16 -4.11 -5.24
CA PHE A 9 -0.23 -4.21 -4.82
C PHE A 9 -0.38 -3.73 -3.37
N GLY A 10 -1.47 -3.06 -3.08
CA GLY A 10 -1.75 -2.53 -1.76
C GLY A 10 -2.96 -1.61 -1.76
N CYS A 11 -3.10 -0.84 -0.70
CA CYS A 11 -4.18 0.14 -0.54
C CYS A 11 -3.70 1.56 -0.87
N SER A 12 -4.39 2.56 -0.33
CA SER A 12 -4.02 3.98 -0.41
C SER A 12 -2.56 4.28 -0.06
N PHE A 13 -1.92 3.47 0.77
CA PHE A 13 -0.51 3.60 1.15
C PHE A 13 0.42 3.32 -0.04
N THR A 14 0.14 2.28 -0.83
CA THR A 14 0.87 1.99 -2.07
C THR A 14 0.59 3.04 -3.14
N TRP A 15 -0.64 3.53 -3.20
CA TRP A 15 -1.04 4.58 -4.12
C TRP A 15 -0.40 5.93 -3.81
N GLY A 16 -0.03 6.20 -2.54
CA GLY A 16 0.56 7.46 -2.10
C GLY A 16 -0.47 8.54 -1.81
N GLN A 17 -1.63 8.15 -1.26
CA GLN A 17 -2.66 9.10 -0.83
C GLN A 17 -2.06 10.14 0.10
N GLY A 18 -2.51 11.38 -0.06
CA GLY A 18 -2.06 12.51 0.77
C GLY A 18 -0.73 13.15 0.35
N LEU A 19 0.10 12.50 -0.47
CA LEU A 19 1.38 13.10 -0.91
C LEU A 19 1.17 14.40 -1.70
N TYR A 20 -0.01 14.67 -2.25
CA TYR A 20 -0.37 15.92 -2.91
C TYR A 20 -0.40 17.12 -1.96
N TYR A 21 -0.56 16.92 -0.64
CA TYR A 21 -0.53 18.01 0.35
C TYR A 21 0.79 18.79 0.30
N TYR A 22 1.92 18.10 0.09
CA TYR A 22 3.22 18.76 0.04
C TYR A 22 3.33 19.80 -1.07
N ASP A 23 2.76 19.52 -2.24
CA ASP A 23 2.79 20.45 -3.36
C ASP A 23 1.73 21.54 -3.25
N TRP A 24 0.56 21.19 -2.72
CA TRP A 24 -0.49 22.16 -2.44
C TRP A 24 -0.03 23.22 -1.42
N ILE A 25 0.55 22.79 -0.30
CA ILE A 25 1.10 23.69 0.73
C ILE A 25 2.15 24.65 0.13
N LYS A 26 3.00 24.15 -0.76
CA LYS A 26 4.03 24.98 -1.42
C LYS A 26 3.47 26.01 -2.39
N LYS A 27 2.33 25.73 -3.01
CA LYS A 27 1.73 26.57 -4.05
C LYS A 27 0.73 27.57 -3.50
N THR A 28 0.13 27.26 -2.36
CA THR A 28 -0.81 28.18 -1.71
C THR A 28 -0.06 29.42 -1.24
N LYS A 29 -0.74 30.57 -1.34
CA LYS A 29 -0.23 31.83 -0.78
C LYS A 29 -0.63 32.03 0.70
N MET A 30 -1.34 31.06 1.25
CA MET A 30 -1.79 31.07 2.64
C MET A 30 -0.62 30.91 3.60
N THR A 31 -0.67 31.62 4.71
CA THR A 31 0.22 31.40 5.83
C THR A 31 -0.07 30.05 6.50
N GLU A 32 0.84 29.58 7.34
CA GLU A 32 0.65 28.35 8.10
C GLU A 32 -0.63 28.38 8.95
N SER A 33 -0.93 29.51 9.60
CA SER A 33 -2.17 29.70 10.38
C SER A 33 -3.41 29.62 9.50
N GLU A 34 -3.41 30.28 8.35
CA GLU A 34 -4.54 30.26 7.43
C GLU A 34 -4.78 28.85 6.85
N ILE A 35 -3.71 28.10 6.55
CA ILE A 35 -3.83 26.70 6.13
C ILE A 35 -4.46 25.86 7.25
N LYS A 36 -3.96 26.03 8.49
CA LYS A 36 -4.48 25.31 9.65
C LYS A 36 -5.94 25.62 9.91
N ASP A 37 -6.31 26.89 9.88
CA ASP A 37 -7.70 27.33 10.08
C ASP A 37 -8.61 26.77 8.98
N PHE A 38 -8.16 26.80 7.71
CA PHE A 38 -8.88 26.20 6.59
C PHE A 38 -9.08 24.68 6.79
N MET A 39 -8.05 23.95 7.17
CA MET A 39 -8.14 22.51 7.40
C MET A 39 -9.07 22.16 8.54
N LEU A 40 -9.13 22.98 9.59
CA LEU A 40 -9.96 22.73 10.76
C LEU A 40 -11.42 23.14 10.58
N THR A 41 -11.68 24.19 9.81
CA THR A 41 -13.02 24.81 9.71
C THR A 41 -13.80 24.36 8.47
N ASP A 42 -13.21 24.45 7.31
CA ASP A 42 -13.89 24.14 6.05
C ASP A 42 -13.95 22.64 5.75
N MET A 43 -13.18 21.87 6.52
CA MET A 43 -13.05 20.45 6.34
C MET A 43 -13.67 19.62 7.47
N ALA A 44 -14.18 20.28 8.53
CA ALA A 44 -14.89 19.60 9.63
C ALA A 44 -16.17 18.93 9.10
N GLY A 45 -16.14 17.63 8.90
CA GLY A 45 -17.26 16.82 8.40
C GLY A 45 -17.06 16.18 7.02
N MET A 46 -16.01 16.50 6.33
CA MET A 46 -15.58 15.75 5.14
C MET A 46 -14.62 14.62 5.50
N HIS A 47 -14.60 13.57 4.70
CA HIS A 47 -13.56 12.56 4.83
C HIS A 47 -12.19 13.26 4.76
N LYS A 48 -11.38 13.05 5.78
CA LYS A 48 -10.03 13.63 5.98
C LYS A 48 -9.11 13.57 4.74
N HIS A 49 -9.43 12.68 3.81
CA HIS A 49 -8.63 12.40 2.62
C HIS A 49 -8.96 13.25 1.38
N TRP A 50 -10.03 14.06 1.42
CA TRP A 50 -10.51 14.81 0.27
C TRP A 50 -10.29 16.33 0.32
N PRO A 51 -9.66 16.89 1.36
CA PRO A 51 -9.42 18.34 1.45
C PRO A 51 -8.73 18.89 0.22
N ALA A 52 -7.71 18.20 -0.24
CA ALA A 52 -6.91 18.63 -1.37
C ALA A 52 -7.67 18.66 -2.70
N LEU A 53 -8.69 17.81 -2.88
CA LEU A 53 -9.55 17.85 -4.05
C LEU A 53 -10.40 19.13 -4.07
N ASN A 54 -10.95 19.51 -2.92
CA ASN A 54 -11.68 20.77 -2.77
C ASN A 54 -10.75 21.99 -2.92
N CYS A 55 -9.46 21.84 -2.62
CA CYS A 55 -8.43 22.86 -2.81
C CYS A 55 -7.94 22.97 -4.26
N LYS A 56 -8.64 22.41 -5.23
CA LYS A 56 -8.29 22.45 -6.67
C LYS A 56 -6.93 21.79 -6.96
N VAL A 57 -6.75 20.56 -6.49
CA VAL A 57 -5.61 19.72 -6.90
C VAL A 57 -5.58 19.65 -8.43
N THR A 58 -4.46 20.02 -9.00
CA THR A 58 -4.26 20.01 -10.46
C THR A 58 -3.69 18.67 -10.92
N ASN A 59 -3.78 18.34 -12.20
CA ASN A 59 -3.13 17.17 -12.78
C ASN A 59 -1.62 17.15 -12.48
N ARG A 60 -0.98 18.32 -12.40
CA ARG A 60 0.43 18.44 -12.03
C ARG A 60 0.68 18.01 -10.57
N ASP A 61 -0.24 18.30 -9.66
CA ASP A 61 -0.13 17.90 -8.26
C ASP A 61 -0.24 16.39 -8.13
N LEU A 62 -1.11 15.76 -8.91
CA LEU A 62 -1.25 14.31 -8.99
C LEU A 62 -0.02 13.65 -9.62
N GLU A 63 0.57 14.26 -10.63
CA GLU A 63 1.82 13.79 -11.23
C GLU A 63 2.96 13.87 -10.20
N ASN A 64 3.07 14.96 -9.44
CA ASN A 64 4.06 15.10 -8.38
C ASN A 64 3.84 14.08 -7.25
N MET A 65 2.59 13.80 -6.89
CA MET A 65 2.23 12.72 -5.96
C MET A 65 2.75 11.37 -6.46
N ARG A 66 2.44 11.01 -7.71
CA ARG A 66 2.93 9.78 -8.34
C ARG A 66 4.45 9.70 -8.32
N ASN A 67 5.13 10.81 -8.60
CA ASN A 67 6.59 10.89 -8.61
C ASN A 67 7.22 10.74 -7.22
N SER A 68 6.47 10.95 -6.16
CA SER A 68 6.91 10.89 -4.77
C SER A 68 6.63 9.54 -4.09
N ARG A 69 5.79 8.68 -4.65
CA ARG A 69 5.48 7.39 -4.05
C ARG A 69 6.61 6.37 -4.22
N TYR A 70 6.70 5.43 -3.30
CA TYR A 70 7.81 4.47 -3.25
C TYR A 70 7.97 3.64 -4.53
N THR A 71 6.88 3.27 -5.19
CA THR A 71 6.91 2.51 -6.46
C THR A 71 7.62 3.27 -7.57
N THR A 72 7.34 4.57 -7.71
CA THR A 72 8.03 5.41 -8.70
C THR A 72 9.48 5.67 -8.32
N LEU A 73 9.77 5.86 -7.02
CA LEU A 73 11.14 6.02 -6.54
C LEU A 73 11.97 4.77 -6.81
N LEU A 74 11.40 3.59 -6.55
CA LEU A 74 12.03 2.30 -6.82
C LEU A 74 12.24 2.08 -8.33
N SER A 75 11.22 2.38 -9.15
CA SER A 75 11.30 2.33 -10.62
C SER A 75 12.49 3.14 -11.15
N LYS A 76 12.64 4.38 -10.69
CA LYS A 76 13.75 5.25 -11.08
C LYS A 76 15.11 4.69 -10.67
N LYS A 77 15.23 4.12 -9.45
CA LYS A 77 16.47 3.53 -8.95
C LYS A 77 16.87 2.28 -9.71
N LEU A 78 15.90 1.45 -10.10
CA LEU A 78 16.12 0.19 -10.81
C LEU A 78 16.21 0.36 -12.35
N GLY A 79 15.79 1.51 -12.89
CA GLY A 79 15.64 1.69 -14.32
C GLY A 79 14.62 0.71 -14.94
N MET A 80 13.55 0.39 -14.20
CA MET A 80 12.58 -0.63 -14.53
C MET A 80 11.16 -0.07 -14.41
N ASP A 81 10.32 -0.32 -15.41
CA ASP A 81 8.90 0.04 -15.35
C ASP A 81 8.14 -0.79 -14.33
N TYR A 82 6.97 -0.32 -13.94
CA TYR A 82 6.13 -1.01 -12.97
C TYR A 82 4.64 -0.90 -13.29
N ILE A 83 3.90 -1.83 -12.69
CA ILE A 83 2.45 -1.73 -12.53
C ILE A 83 2.14 -1.60 -11.04
N CYS A 84 1.15 -0.81 -10.74
CA CYS A 84 0.72 -0.57 -9.36
C CYS A 84 -0.79 -0.65 -9.29
N ASN A 85 -1.29 -1.35 -8.28
CA ASN A 85 -2.71 -1.26 -7.93
C ASN A 85 -3.03 0.18 -7.51
N LEU A 86 -4.03 0.77 -8.15
CA LEU A 86 -4.44 2.16 -7.93
C LEU A 86 -5.68 2.27 -7.03
N GLU A 87 -6.11 1.19 -6.42
CA GLU A 87 -7.31 1.22 -5.59
C GLU A 87 -7.05 1.88 -4.25
N ASN A 88 -7.85 2.88 -3.97
CA ASN A 88 -7.97 3.45 -2.64
C ASN A 88 -8.89 2.55 -1.81
N GLY A 89 -8.43 2.13 -0.63
CA GLY A 89 -9.23 1.32 0.28
C GLY A 89 -9.25 -0.19 -0.02
N GLY A 90 -8.44 -0.66 -0.96
CA GLY A 90 -8.32 -2.10 -1.26
C GLY A 90 -7.99 -2.93 -0.01
N ASN A 91 -8.59 -4.12 0.08
CA ASN A 91 -8.34 -5.07 1.14
C ASN A 91 -7.25 -6.10 0.76
N ASN A 92 -6.83 -6.95 1.70
CA ASN A 92 -5.77 -7.92 1.44
C ASN A 92 -6.23 -9.00 0.47
N TYR A 93 -7.47 -9.47 0.61
CA TYR A 93 -8.03 -10.52 -0.22
C TYR A 93 -8.06 -10.11 -1.69
N GLU A 94 -8.57 -8.93 -2.01
CA GLU A 94 -8.60 -8.40 -3.38
C GLU A 94 -7.20 -8.29 -3.99
N ASN A 95 -6.25 -7.77 -3.23
CA ASN A 95 -4.87 -7.66 -3.68
C ASN A 95 -4.22 -9.03 -3.94
N ILE A 96 -4.47 -9.99 -3.07
CA ILE A 96 -4.01 -11.37 -3.22
C ILE A 96 -4.64 -12.02 -4.46
N ASP A 97 -5.95 -11.82 -4.68
CA ASP A 97 -6.64 -12.38 -5.84
C ASP A 97 -6.14 -11.76 -7.16
N LYS A 98 -5.86 -10.46 -7.18
CA LYS A 98 -5.23 -9.77 -8.32
C LYS A 98 -3.85 -10.34 -8.64
N ILE A 99 -3.00 -10.57 -7.62
CA ILE A 99 -1.70 -11.20 -7.82
C ILE A 99 -1.86 -12.63 -8.35
N ASN A 100 -2.77 -13.41 -7.78
CA ASN A 100 -3.05 -14.77 -8.23
C ASN A 100 -3.50 -14.80 -9.71
N SER A 101 -4.33 -13.86 -10.10
CA SER A 101 -4.81 -13.70 -11.47
C SER A 101 -3.69 -13.28 -12.42
N LEU A 102 -2.87 -12.33 -12.01
CA LEU A 102 -1.67 -11.93 -12.75
C LEU A 102 -0.74 -13.13 -13.00
N LEU A 103 -0.48 -13.92 -11.96
CA LEU A 103 0.37 -15.10 -12.05
C LEU A 103 -0.25 -16.19 -12.94
N LYS A 104 -1.56 -16.29 -13.04
CA LYS A 104 -2.26 -17.21 -13.94
C LYS A 104 -2.37 -16.70 -15.37
N GLY A 105 -1.95 -15.46 -15.64
CA GLY A 105 -2.06 -14.84 -16.96
C GLY A 105 -3.51 -14.46 -17.33
N ILE A 106 -4.35 -14.21 -16.34
CA ILE A 106 -5.73 -13.74 -16.54
C ILE A 106 -5.69 -12.23 -16.79
N ASP A 107 -6.42 -11.78 -17.83
CA ASP A 107 -6.54 -10.35 -18.13
C ASP A 107 -7.35 -9.62 -17.05
N PHE A 108 -6.78 -8.58 -16.46
CA PHE A 108 -7.44 -7.75 -15.46
C PHE A 108 -8.72 -7.07 -15.99
N LYS A 109 -8.79 -6.74 -17.28
CA LYS A 109 -9.99 -6.17 -17.90
C LYS A 109 -11.19 -7.12 -17.84
N SER A 110 -10.93 -8.43 -17.91
CA SER A 110 -12.01 -9.44 -17.84
C SER A 110 -12.56 -9.63 -16.43
N MET A 111 -11.89 -9.09 -15.42
CA MET A 111 -12.21 -9.30 -14.01
C MET A 111 -13.01 -8.15 -13.38
N GLY A 112 -13.37 -7.12 -14.13
CA GLY A 112 -14.17 -5.99 -13.65
C GLY A 112 -13.45 -5.02 -12.69
N TYR A 113 -12.22 -5.31 -12.31
CA TYR A 113 -11.46 -4.54 -11.31
C TYR A 113 -11.04 -3.14 -11.74
N LEU A 114 -11.27 -2.77 -13.01
CA LEU A 114 -10.90 -1.46 -13.54
C LEU A 114 -12.09 -0.48 -13.62
N GLU A 115 -13.34 -0.94 -13.43
CA GLU A 115 -14.52 -0.10 -13.59
C GLU A 115 -14.89 0.68 -12.32
N GLU A 116 -14.41 0.31 -11.14
CA GLU A 116 -14.73 0.99 -9.87
C GLU A 116 -13.81 2.17 -9.52
N ALA A 117 -13.02 2.62 -10.45
CA ALA A 117 -12.14 3.75 -10.23
C ALA A 117 -12.87 5.11 -10.25
N HIS A 118 -13.98 5.26 -9.54
CA HIS A 118 -14.61 6.57 -9.33
C HIS A 118 -13.60 7.59 -8.77
N THR A 119 -12.66 7.13 -7.97
CA THR A 119 -11.55 7.95 -7.45
C THR A 119 -10.48 8.23 -8.48
N THR A 120 -10.19 7.30 -9.38
CA THR A 120 -9.17 7.47 -10.41
C THR A 120 -9.65 8.34 -11.56
N GLU A 121 -10.91 8.25 -11.94
CA GLU A 121 -11.52 9.10 -12.95
C GLU A 121 -11.59 10.56 -12.50
N GLN A 122 -11.98 10.79 -11.23
CA GLN A 122 -11.96 12.12 -10.62
C GLN A 122 -10.54 12.71 -10.48
N LEU A 123 -9.53 11.86 -10.32
CA LEU A 123 -8.14 12.27 -10.20
C LEU A 123 -7.38 12.24 -11.54
N GLY A 124 -8.05 12.00 -12.67
CA GLY A 124 -7.45 11.97 -14.00
C GLY A 124 -6.36 10.90 -14.16
N VAL A 125 -6.47 9.80 -13.42
CA VAL A 125 -5.55 8.67 -13.52
C VAL A 125 -5.97 7.78 -14.68
N ASP A 126 -5.13 7.68 -15.69
CA ASP A 126 -5.39 6.82 -16.85
C ASP A 126 -5.21 5.34 -16.48
N ASN A 127 -6.32 4.63 -16.32
CA ASN A 127 -6.37 3.19 -16.05
C ASN A 127 -6.05 2.33 -17.29
N SER A 128 -5.99 2.93 -18.47
CA SER A 128 -5.75 2.21 -19.73
C SER A 128 -4.36 1.57 -19.83
N ILE A 129 -3.46 1.94 -18.91
CA ILE A 129 -2.07 1.46 -18.90
C ILE A 129 -1.98 -0.04 -18.56
N TYR A 130 -2.99 -0.64 -17.92
CA TYR A 130 -2.87 -1.95 -17.29
C TYR A 130 -3.21 -3.16 -18.17
N GLY A 131 -4.16 -3.05 -19.09
CA GLY A 131 -4.70 -4.23 -19.78
C GLY A 131 -3.79 -4.80 -20.86
N ASP A 132 -3.35 -3.99 -21.79
CA ASP A 132 -2.70 -4.48 -23.02
C ASP A 132 -1.16 -4.64 -22.91
N LYS A 133 -0.57 -4.00 -21.90
CA LYS A 133 0.89 -3.99 -21.73
C LYS A 133 1.44 -5.18 -20.94
N LEU A 134 0.61 -5.90 -20.17
CA LEU A 134 1.07 -6.93 -19.24
C LEU A 134 1.40 -8.28 -19.87
N LEU A 135 0.64 -8.69 -20.87
CA LEU A 135 0.74 -10.02 -21.49
C LEU A 135 2.13 -10.35 -22.09
N ASN A 136 2.95 -9.32 -22.36
CA ASN A 136 4.27 -9.46 -22.96
C ASN A 136 5.43 -8.99 -22.06
N LYS A 137 5.18 -8.69 -20.79
CA LYS A 137 6.21 -8.21 -19.86
C LYS A 137 6.84 -9.35 -19.07
N ASP A 138 8.07 -9.14 -18.64
CA ASP A 138 8.84 -10.05 -17.79
C ASP A 138 8.84 -9.52 -16.36
N ILE A 139 7.90 -10.01 -15.53
CA ILE A 139 7.77 -9.59 -14.14
C ILE A 139 8.93 -10.16 -13.33
N LYS A 140 9.74 -9.31 -12.74
CA LYS A 140 10.93 -9.68 -11.96
C LYS A 140 10.63 -9.86 -10.47
N PHE A 141 9.81 -9.00 -9.93
CA PHE A 141 9.37 -9.13 -8.56
C PHE A 141 7.97 -8.53 -8.36
N ILE A 142 7.33 -8.98 -7.28
CA ILE A 142 6.02 -8.51 -6.86
C ILE A 142 6.14 -8.01 -5.41
N ILE A 143 5.59 -6.84 -5.15
CA ILE A 143 5.48 -6.25 -3.81
C ILE A 143 4.01 -6.28 -3.42
N LEU A 144 3.72 -6.82 -2.23
CA LEU A 144 2.42 -6.74 -1.58
C LEU A 144 2.53 -5.92 -0.30
N GLN A 145 1.79 -4.83 -0.24
CA GLN A 145 1.57 -4.10 1.00
C GLN A 145 0.30 -4.63 1.64
N LEU A 146 0.40 -5.16 2.84
CA LEU A 146 -0.74 -5.61 3.62
C LEU A 146 -1.38 -4.44 4.38
N THR A 147 -2.70 -4.39 4.35
CA THR A 147 -3.54 -3.44 5.07
C THR A 147 -4.24 -4.12 6.24
N SER A 148 -5.02 -3.37 7.04
CA SER A 148 -5.75 -3.93 8.18
C SER A 148 -6.59 -5.14 7.79
N ALA A 149 -6.48 -6.20 8.59
CA ALA A 149 -7.30 -7.40 8.42
C ALA A 149 -8.80 -7.14 8.61
N GLU A 150 -9.16 -6.08 9.32
CA GLU A 150 -10.56 -5.67 9.51
C GLU A 150 -11.27 -5.36 8.17
N ARG A 151 -10.53 -4.92 7.16
CA ARG A 151 -11.07 -4.66 5.82
C ARG A 151 -11.55 -5.92 5.11
N ASP A 152 -11.02 -7.08 5.50
CA ASP A 152 -11.36 -8.37 4.92
C ASP A 152 -12.47 -9.10 5.70
N MET A 153 -12.98 -8.54 6.78
CA MET A 153 -13.96 -9.22 7.65
C MET A 153 -15.32 -9.46 7.00
N GLY A 154 -15.65 -8.73 5.93
CA GLY A 154 -16.84 -8.95 5.12
C GLY A 154 -16.73 -10.09 4.12
N ASP A 155 -15.52 -10.56 3.82
CA ASP A 155 -15.28 -11.57 2.79
C ASP A 155 -15.47 -12.99 3.33
N GLU A 156 -15.98 -13.89 2.49
CA GLU A 156 -16.12 -15.31 2.82
C GLU A 156 -14.79 -16.04 2.62
N PHE A 157 -14.07 -16.25 3.72
CA PHE A 157 -12.91 -17.15 3.72
C PHE A 157 -13.36 -18.54 4.16
N PRO A 158 -13.25 -19.56 3.30
CA PRO A 158 -13.59 -20.92 3.68
C PRO A 158 -12.49 -21.53 4.56
N LEU A 159 -12.62 -21.39 5.86
CA LEU A 159 -11.80 -22.10 6.82
C LEU A 159 -12.61 -23.18 7.50
N THR A 160 -12.01 -24.37 7.65
CA THR A 160 -12.55 -25.44 8.45
C THR A 160 -12.31 -25.18 9.95
N ASP A 161 -13.14 -25.76 10.82
CA ASP A 161 -12.95 -25.68 12.27
C ASP A 161 -11.56 -26.20 12.71
N GLU A 162 -11.00 -27.18 11.99
CA GLU A 162 -9.66 -27.69 12.23
C GLU A 162 -8.58 -26.65 11.91
N GLU A 163 -8.74 -25.87 10.85
CA GLU A 163 -7.84 -24.77 10.49
C GLU A 163 -7.94 -23.63 11.50
N LEU A 164 -9.14 -23.32 11.99
CA LEU A 164 -9.38 -22.34 13.04
C LEU A 164 -8.69 -22.69 14.34
N ASN A 165 -8.71 -23.98 14.72
CA ASN A 165 -8.04 -24.47 15.93
C ASN A 165 -6.51 -24.45 15.83
N LYS A 166 -5.93 -24.43 14.62
CA LYS A 166 -4.49 -24.29 14.38
C LYS A 166 -3.98 -22.85 14.45
N ILE A 167 -4.89 -21.85 14.54
CA ILE A 167 -4.50 -20.46 14.73
C ILE A 167 -3.87 -20.33 16.12
N ASN A 168 -2.56 -20.28 16.15
CA ASN A 168 -1.80 -20.15 17.38
C ASN A 168 -2.14 -18.81 18.07
N HIS A 169 -2.49 -18.88 19.35
CA HIS A 169 -2.76 -17.74 20.21
C HIS A 169 -1.56 -16.78 20.38
N GLY A 170 -0.45 -17.02 19.67
CA GLY A 170 0.80 -16.30 19.78
C GLY A 170 0.96 -15.12 18.84
N SER A 171 -0.11 -14.65 18.19
CA SER A 171 -0.01 -13.53 17.22
C SER A 171 0.11 -12.13 17.85
N GLY A 172 0.16 -12.01 19.17
CA GLY A 172 0.25 -10.70 19.85
C GLY A 172 -1.01 -9.84 19.77
N ALA A 173 -1.87 -10.07 18.79
CA ALA A 173 -3.16 -9.42 18.69
C ALA A 173 -4.12 -10.03 19.71
N ASP A 174 -4.51 -9.28 20.71
CA ASP A 174 -5.56 -9.67 21.67
C ASP A 174 -6.93 -9.55 20.97
N THR A 175 -7.17 -10.43 20.00
CA THR A 175 -8.44 -10.47 19.31
C THR A 175 -9.27 -11.62 19.85
N SER A 176 -10.27 -11.28 20.66
CA SER A 176 -11.31 -12.21 21.08
C SER A 176 -12.24 -12.61 19.94
N ASP A 177 -12.19 -11.90 18.80
CA ASP A 177 -13.04 -12.14 17.65
C ASP A 177 -12.54 -13.33 16.83
N SER A 178 -13.36 -14.37 16.77
CA SER A 178 -13.08 -15.57 15.96
C SER A 178 -12.98 -15.25 14.47
N ARG A 179 -13.76 -14.28 13.97
CA ARG A 179 -13.71 -13.85 12.57
C ARG A 179 -12.40 -13.18 12.22
N TYR A 180 -11.90 -12.31 13.06
CA TYR A 180 -10.61 -11.67 12.88
C TYR A 180 -9.47 -12.69 12.77
N LYS A 181 -9.46 -13.70 13.66
CA LYS A 181 -8.50 -14.80 13.60
C LYS A 181 -8.59 -15.61 12.31
N GLN A 182 -9.81 -15.85 11.82
CA GLN A 182 -10.04 -16.50 10.53
C GLN A 182 -9.41 -15.71 9.38
N VAL A 183 -9.65 -14.40 9.36
CA VAL A 183 -9.09 -13.50 8.34
C VAL A 183 -7.57 -13.50 8.38
N LEU A 184 -6.95 -13.34 9.56
CA LEU A 184 -5.51 -13.40 9.72
C LEU A 184 -4.92 -14.71 9.18
N TYR A 185 -5.50 -15.83 9.58
CA TYR A 185 -5.04 -17.15 9.14
C TYR A 185 -5.17 -17.32 7.63
N SER A 186 -6.30 -16.89 7.07
CA SER A 186 -6.52 -16.92 5.62
C SER A 186 -5.53 -16.06 4.87
N THR A 187 -5.28 -14.86 5.36
CA THR A 187 -4.29 -13.95 4.78
C THR A 187 -2.92 -14.62 4.73
N ILE A 188 -2.46 -15.21 5.83
CA ILE A 188 -1.19 -15.95 5.88
C ILE A 188 -1.17 -17.06 4.83
N LYS A 189 -2.18 -17.92 4.83
CA LYS A 189 -2.30 -19.07 3.92
C LYS A 189 -2.24 -18.65 2.45
N TYR A 190 -2.97 -17.61 2.08
CA TYR A 190 -3.00 -17.14 0.70
C TYR A 190 -1.73 -16.40 0.29
N VAL A 191 -1.12 -15.64 1.19
CA VAL A 191 0.17 -14.99 0.94
C VAL A 191 1.28 -16.03 0.77
N ASP A 192 1.32 -17.06 1.62
CA ASP A 192 2.26 -18.19 1.47
C ASP A 192 2.07 -18.89 0.10
N LYS A 193 0.82 -19.11 -0.33
CA LYS A 193 0.53 -19.68 -1.66
C LYS A 193 1.03 -18.80 -2.79
N ILE A 194 0.86 -17.50 -2.71
CA ILE A 194 1.40 -16.57 -3.71
C ILE A 194 2.93 -16.63 -3.73
N TYR A 195 3.56 -16.69 -2.55
CA TYR A 195 5.02 -16.85 -2.48
C TYR A 195 5.51 -18.10 -3.21
N ASP A 196 4.86 -19.25 -2.99
CA ASP A 196 5.21 -20.49 -3.67
C ASP A 196 5.01 -20.38 -5.20
N MET A 197 3.92 -19.80 -5.65
CA MET A 197 3.65 -19.55 -7.07
C MET A 197 4.69 -18.61 -7.71
N CYS A 198 5.12 -17.59 -7.00
CA CYS A 198 6.20 -16.69 -7.46
C CYS A 198 7.53 -17.43 -7.57
N LYS A 199 7.87 -18.23 -6.55
CA LYS A 199 9.09 -19.04 -6.53
C LYS A 199 9.18 -20.01 -7.70
N GLU A 200 8.09 -20.70 -8.04
CA GLU A 200 8.02 -21.60 -9.20
C GLU A 200 8.28 -20.87 -10.53
N ARG A 201 8.03 -19.56 -10.58
CA ARG A 201 8.21 -18.72 -11.78
C ARG A 201 9.49 -17.89 -11.77
N ASN A 202 10.35 -18.06 -10.77
CA ASN A 202 11.53 -17.22 -10.54
C ASN A 202 11.19 -15.72 -10.43
N ILE A 203 10.05 -15.42 -9.80
CA ILE A 203 9.62 -14.06 -9.45
C ILE A 203 9.93 -13.86 -7.97
N GLN A 204 10.66 -12.81 -7.63
CA GLN A 204 10.89 -12.46 -6.23
C GLN A 204 9.60 -11.85 -5.65
N PHE A 205 9.19 -12.32 -4.47
CA PHE A 205 7.99 -11.83 -3.79
C PHE A 205 8.37 -11.16 -2.49
N LEU A 206 7.88 -9.94 -2.28
CA LEU A 206 8.17 -9.11 -1.11
C LEU A 206 6.87 -8.65 -0.48
N VAL A 207 6.80 -8.69 0.85
CA VAL A 207 5.63 -8.26 1.63
C VAL A 207 6.08 -7.30 2.71
N TRP A 208 5.37 -6.19 2.85
CA TRP A 208 5.49 -5.30 4.00
C TRP A 208 4.10 -4.94 4.53
N CYS A 209 4.01 -4.53 5.78
CA CYS A 209 2.74 -4.30 6.46
C CYS A 209 2.60 -2.85 6.92
N TRP A 210 1.37 -2.33 6.78
CA TRP A 210 0.97 -1.14 7.51
C TRP A 210 0.67 -1.47 8.98
N PRO A 211 -0.27 -2.40 9.34
CA PRO A 211 -0.67 -2.63 10.71
C PRO A 211 0.32 -3.52 11.47
N ALA A 212 0.47 -3.25 12.76
CA ALA A 212 1.43 -3.92 13.63
C ALA A 212 1.14 -5.42 13.82
N ASP A 213 -0.13 -5.79 13.92
CA ASP A 213 -0.56 -7.18 14.10
C ASP A 213 -0.14 -8.10 12.94
N LEU A 214 -0.37 -7.65 11.70
CA LEU A 214 0.11 -8.37 10.52
C LEU A 214 1.64 -8.36 10.44
N GLY A 215 2.28 -7.25 10.75
CA GLY A 215 3.74 -7.16 10.83
C GLY A 215 4.32 -8.20 11.77
N TYR A 216 3.72 -8.36 12.95
CA TYR A 216 4.13 -9.36 13.92
C TYR A 216 3.96 -10.80 13.40
N VAL A 217 2.85 -11.08 12.72
CA VAL A 217 2.55 -12.40 12.16
C VAL A 217 3.52 -12.79 11.04
N PHE A 218 3.90 -11.83 10.21
CA PHE A 218 4.74 -12.08 9.03
C PHE A 218 6.24 -11.91 9.28
N LYS A 219 6.68 -11.37 10.42
CA LYS A 219 8.07 -10.97 10.71
C LYS A 219 9.16 -12.00 10.42
N ASP A 220 8.83 -13.30 10.53
CA ASP A 220 9.77 -14.41 10.34
C ASP A 220 9.67 -15.06 8.94
N LYS A 221 8.81 -14.56 8.08
CA LYS A 221 8.68 -15.06 6.71
C LYS A 221 9.83 -14.54 5.83
N LYS A 222 10.38 -15.42 4.98
CA LYS A 222 11.53 -15.09 4.12
C LYS A 222 11.29 -13.94 3.17
N TYR A 223 10.04 -13.79 2.71
CA TYR A 223 9.60 -12.74 1.81
C TYR A 223 9.21 -11.45 2.52
N PHE A 224 9.22 -11.43 3.85
CA PHE A 224 8.84 -10.27 4.62
C PHE A 224 9.95 -9.20 4.63
N VAL A 225 9.54 -7.96 4.48
CA VAL A 225 10.42 -6.79 4.48
C VAL A 225 10.25 -6.07 5.81
N LYS A 226 11.25 -6.18 6.68
CA LYS A 226 11.34 -5.37 7.90
C LYS A 226 11.82 -3.98 7.55
N ILE A 227 11.19 -2.96 8.12
CA ILE A 227 11.56 -1.57 7.91
C ILE A 227 12.78 -1.27 8.80
N LYS A 228 13.90 -0.90 8.19
CA LYS A 228 15.14 -0.56 8.90
C LYS A 228 15.30 0.95 8.96
N PHE A 229 15.44 1.46 10.17
CA PHE A 229 15.74 2.88 10.40
C PHE A 229 16.54 3.06 11.70
N ASN A 230 17.60 3.88 11.67
CA ASN A 230 18.48 4.17 12.82
C ASN A 230 18.93 2.91 13.60
N ASP A 231 19.44 1.89 12.87
CA ASP A 231 19.88 0.60 13.42
C ASP A 231 18.79 -0.24 14.10
N MET A 232 17.53 0.18 14.02
CA MET A 232 16.37 -0.56 14.50
C MET A 232 15.63 -1.25 13.34
N GLU A 233 14.93 -2.35 13.66
CA GLU A 233 14.06 -3.06 12.74
C GLU A 233 12.61 -3.00 13.23
N TYR A 234 11.71 -2.54 12.37
CA TYR A 234 10.27 -2.44 12.60
C TYR A 234 9.53 -3.44 11.72
N ASN A 235 8.50 -4.07 12.27
CA ASN A 235 7.72 -5.07 11.54
C ASN A 235 6.56 -4.44 10.76
N SER A 236 6.22 -3.18 11.06
CA SER A 236 5.12 -2.46 10.39
C SER A 236 5.43 -0.98 10.29
N HIS A 237 4.61 -0.28 9.48
CA HIS A 237 4.62 1.17 9.48
C HIS A 237 4.14 1.73 10.82
N ASN A 238 3.11 1.12 11.44
CA ASN A 238 2.60 1.56 12.74
C ASN A 238 3.67 1.46 13.84
N ASP A 239 4.45 0.37 13.89
CA ASP A 239 5.54 0.28 14.86
C ASP A 239 6.58 1.40 14.67
N LEU A 240 6.87 1.77 13.42
CA LEU A 240 7.81 2.85 13.11
C LEU A 240 7.26 4.23 13.48
N GLU A 241 5.98 4.50 13.22
CA GLU A 241 5.38 5.81 13.50
C GLU A 241 5.25 6.11 14.99
N GLU A 242 5.14 5.09 15.84
CA GLU A 242 5.14 5.25 17.30
C GLU A 242 6.45 5.92 17.78
N ASP A 243 7.60 5.55 17.18
CA ASP A 243 8.89 6.13 17.52
C ASP A 243 9.20 7.40 16.70
N TYR A 244 8.70 7.47 15.46
CA TYR A 244 9.01 8.53 14.48
C TYR A 244 7.73 9.02 13.77
N PRO A 245 6.93 9.86 14.42
CA PRO A 245 5.67 10.35 13.87
C PRO A 245 5.78 11.05 12.51
N GLU A 246 6.96 11.59 12.19
CA GLU A 246 7.19 12.24 10.89
C GLU A 246 7.12 11.29 9.69
N PHE A 247 6.96 9.99 9.90
CA PHE A 247 6.70 9.04 8.82
C PHE A 247 5.21 8.94 8.43
N THR A 248 4.33 9.62 9.16
CA THR A 248 2.93 9.86 8.78
C THR A 248 2.72 11.28 8.28
N LEU A 249 1.61 11.53 7.56
CA LEU A 249 1.27 12.89 7.10
C LEU A 249 0.89 13.80 8.26
N ASP A 250 0.12 13.31 9.23
CA ASP A 250 -0.25 14.08 10.42
C ASP A 250 0.96 14.41 11.28
N GLY A 251 1.95 13.54 11.38
CA GLY A 251 3.21 13.83 12.07
C GLY A 251 4.08 14.84 11.33
N ASP A 252 4.31 14.68 10.03
CA ASP A 252 5.17 15.55 9.21
C ASP A 252 4.51 16.92 8.89
N LEU A 253 3.19 16.94 8.73
CA LEU A 253 2.41 18.11 8.32
C LEU A 253 1.46 18.64 9.40
N ARG A 254 1.60 18.19 10.64
CA ARG A 254 0.73 18.54 11.78
C ARG A 254 0.58 20.05 11.99
N ARG A 255 1.65 20.79 11.77
CA ARG A 255 1.65 22.26 11.90
C ARG A 255 0.63 22.94 10.96
N PHE A 256 0.28 22.29 9.85
CA PHE A 256 -0.73 22.74 8.90
C PHE A 256 -2.14 22.22 9.19
N GLY A 257 -2.36 21.52 10.31
CA GLY A 257 -3.65 20.97 10.70
C GLY A 257 -4.05 19.74 9.87
N ILE A 258 -3.11 19.09 9.21
CA ILE A 258 -3.35 17.83 8.52
C ILE A 258 -3.40 16.72 9.56
N ASP A 259 -4.52 16.02 9.59
CA ASP A 259 -4.82 14.90 10.46
C ASP A 259 -5.10 13.70 9.55
N ASP A 260 -4.03 13.04 9.12
CA ASP A 260 -4.06 11.98 8.12
C ASP A 260 -2.92 10.97 8.41
N GLU A 261 -3.29 9.76 8.79
CA GLU A 261 -2.36 8.67 9.17
C GLU A 261 -1.64 8.03 7.97
N HIS A 262 -1.90 8.50 6.73
CA HIS A 262 -1.20 7.96 5.58
C HIS A 262 0.30 8.24 5.62
N PRO A 263 1.11 7.38 4.98
CA PRO A 263 2.56 7.54 4.97
C PRO A 263 3.01 8.88 4.40
N SER A 264 3.92 9.52 5.12
CA SER A 264 4.55 10.75 4.65
C SER A 264 5.49 10.50 3.46
N LYS A 265 5.91 11.58 2.82
CA LYS A 265 6.94 11.50 1.77
C LYS A 265 8.24 10.86 2.27
N ARG A 266 8.60 11.07 3.55
CA ARG A 266 9.78 10.46 4.17
C ARG A 266 9.65 8.95 4.21
N PHE A 267 8.48 8.43 4.57
CA PHE A 267 8.24 6.99 4.58
C PHE A 267 8.36 6.40 3.17
N HIS A 268 7.80 7.04 2.16
CA HIS A 268 7.91 6.54 0.78
C HIS A 268 9.37 6.46 0.30
N ILE A 269 10.22 7.39 0.71
CA ILE A 269 11.67 7.33 0.44
C ILE A 269 12.27 6.13 1.19
N LEU A 270 12.04 6.04 2.50
CA LEU A 270 12.59 4.98 3.35
C LEU A 270 12.20 3.59 2.83
N ILE A 271 10.91 3.33 2.62
CA ILE A 271 10.48 2.00 2.18
C ILE A 271 11.01 1.63 0.79
N SER A 272 11.21 2.61 -0.10
CA SER A 272 11.85 2.37 -1.40
C SER A 272 13.32 1.91 -1.25
N GLU A 273 14.03 2.42 -0.27
CA GLU A 273 15.43 2.05 0.03
C GLU A 273 15.51 0.68 0.68
N VAL A 274 14.64 0.42 1.65
CA VAL A 274 14.56 -0.88 2.33
C VAL A 274 14.20 -2.00 1.35
N ILE A 275 13.26 -1.78 0.43
CA ILE A 275 12.92 -2.75 -0.60
C ILE A 275 14.10 -2.97 -1.55
N LEU A 276 14.78 -1.91 -1.98
CA LEU A 276 15.96 -2.02 -2.83
C LEU A 276 17.06 -2.87 -2.18
N ASP A 277 17.40 -2.60 -0.92
CA ASP A 277 18.38 -3.38 -0.13
C ASP A 277 17.98 -4.87 -0.03
N LYS A 278 16.68 -5.16 0.06
CA LYS A 278 16.15 -6.53 0.10
C LYS A 278 16.23 -7.25 -1.25
N LEU A 279 16.15 -6.51 -2.37
CA LEU A 279 16.26 -7.06 -3.73
C LEU A 279 17.71 -7.39 -4.13
N GLU A 280 18.69 -6.69 -3.55
CA GLU A 280 20.11 -6.86 -3.84
C GLU A 280 20.76 -8.03 -3.07
N LYS A 281 20.09 -8.58 -2.07
CA LYS A 281 20.51 -9.73 -1.24
C LYS A 281 19.89 -11.03 -1.69
#